data_ebc013c808bc2d219ea7ed45ea742d04
#
_entry.id   ebc013c808bc2d219ea7ed45ea742d04
#
_cell.length_a   1.000
_cell.length_b   1.000
_cell.length_c   1.000
_cell.angle_alpha   90.00
_cell.angle_beta   90.00
_cell.angle_gamma   90.00
#
_symmetry.space_group_name_H-M   'P 1'
#
loop_
_entity.id
_entity.type
_entity.pdbx_description
1 polymer ?
#
loop_
_entity_poly.entity_id
_entity_poly.type
_entity_poly.pdbx_seq_one_letter_code
_entity_poly.pdbx_strand_id
1 'polypeptide(L)'
;NEKNIIDFKTALVKDDAPVFSSGLYSWMMFLINFYNRVKSDLKIDFDSFMILQLVVSDSIYKVNKSGVKNYKELGESLKDNSNIFSHKRKVNIASIAEVINLPRETVRRKILHLSKLKFIDYNKSGISIGPEYQTVYAKFVPDTVTNMGKLVRKWEDDGTLKKLLEIKNNL
;
A
#
# COMPACT_ATOMS: atom_id res chain seq x y z
N ASN A 1 1.28 -16.70 -18.19
CA ASN A 1 1.79 -15.52 -17.42
C ASN A 1 3.32 -15.45 -17.38
N GLU A 2 4.04 -16.59 -17.33
CA GLU A 2 5.53 -16.58 -17.38
C GLU A 2 6.10 -16.04 -18.70
N LYS A 3 5.44 -16.34 -19.83
CA LYS A 3 5.85 -15.88 -21.16
C LYS A 3 5.89 -14.33 -21.24
N ASN A 4 4.88 -13.66 -20.69
CA ASN A 4 4.79 -12.19 -20.69
C ASN A 4 5.87 -11.53 -19.81
N ILE A 5 6.26 -12.15 -18.70
CA ILE A 5 7.32 -11.62 -17.81
C ILE A 5 8.69 -11.71 -18.49
N ILE A 6 8.96 -12.79 -19.22
CA ILE A 6 10.21 -12.99 -19.96
C ILE A 6 10.33 -11.94 -21.08
N ASP A 7 9.25 -11.71 -21.82
CA ASP A 7 9.20 -10.73 -22.91
C ASP A 7 9.41 -9.30 -22.39
N PHE A 8 8.81 -8.93 -21.26
CA PHE A 8 9.00 -7.63 -20.63
C PHE A 8 10.46 -7.40 -20.21
N LYS A 9 11.09 -8.37 -19.54
CA LYS A 9 12.51 -8.29 -19.17
C LYS A 9 13.43 -8.16 -20.40
N THR A 10 13.15 -8.91 -21.45
CA THR A 10 13.93 -8.88 -22.69
C THR A 10 13.78 -7.52 -23.38
N ALA A 11 12.58 -6.96 -23.45
CA ALA A 11 12.34 -5.64 -24.00
C ALA A 11 13.06 -4.54 -23.19
N LEU A 12 13.00 -4.61 -21.85
CA LEU A 12 13.66 -3.66 -20.96
C LEU A 12 15.20 -3.68 -21.12
N VAL A 13 15.81 -4.88 -21.19
CA VAL A 13 17.25 -5.03 -21.32
C VAL A 13 17.77 -4.56 -22.69
N LYS A 14 16.95 -4.64 -23.73
CA LYS A 14 17.29 -4.16 -25.09
C LYS A 14 16.99 -2.68 -25.30
N ASP A 15 16.41 -2.01 -24.32
CA ASP A 15 16.03 -0.61 -24.44
C ASP A 15 17.23 0.31 -24.15
N ASP A 16 17.69 1.02 -25.16
CA ASP A 16 18.79 2.00 -25.07
C ASP A 16 18.31 3.40 -24.63
N ALA A 17 17.09 3.54 -24.15
CA ALA A 17 16.54 4.84 -23.78
C ALA A 17 17.26 5.42 -22.55
N PRO A 18 17.83 6.63 -22.63
CA PRO A 18 18.62 7.25 -21.56
C PRO A 18 17.78 7.62 -20.32
N VAL A 19 16.44 7.61 -20.45
CA VAL A 19 15.50 7.97 -19.36
C VAL A 19 15.39 6.91 -18.27
N PHE A 20 15.86 5.67 -18.52
CA PHE A 20 15.70 4.56 -17.57
C PHE A 20 16.37 4.86 -16.21
N SER A 21 17.61 5.33 -16.20
CA SER A 21 18.34 5.63 -14.96
C SER A 21 17.71 6.78 -14.18
N SER A 22 17.20 7.81 -14.86
CA SER A 22 16.49 8.94 -14.26
C SER A 22 15.18 8.48 -13.62
N GLY A 23 14.40 7.68 -14.33
CA GLY A 23 13.16 7.11 -13.84
C GLY A 23 13.35 6.23 -12.61
N LEU A 24 14.35 5.35 -12.66
CA LEU A 24 14.72 4.47 -11.55
C LEU A 24 15.19 5.27 -10.32
N TYR A 25 16.05 6.26 -10.52
CA TYR A 25 16.51 7.14 -9.44
C TYR A 25 15.33 7.85 -8.76
N SER A 26 14.42 8.41 -9.54
CA SER A 26 13.22 9.10 -9.01
C SER A 26 12.33 8.18 -8.21
N TRP A 27 12.15 6.95 -8.67
CA TRP A 27 11.44 5.89 -7.94
C TRP A 27 12.10 5.54 -6.61
N MET A 28 13.42 5.31 -6.62
CA MET A 28 14.15 4.99 -5.40
C MET A 28 14.08 6.12 -4.37
N MET A 29 14.21 7.38 -4.81
CA MET A 29 14.07 8.54 -3.93
C MET A 29 12.64 8.67 -3.38
N PHE A 30 11.62 8.38 -4.18
CA PHE A 30 10.24 8.32 -3.69
C PHE A 30 10.09 7.26 -2.60
N LEU A 31 10.60 6.04 -2.79
CA LEU A 31 10.52 4.97 -1.79
C LEU A 31 11.26 5.33 -0.51
N ILE A 32 12.48 5.88 -0.60
CA ILE A 32 13.24 6.31 0.57
C ILE A 32 12.46 7.36 1.37
N ASN A 33 11.93 8.38 0.70
CA ASN A 33 11.13 9.41 1.35
C ASN A 33 9.84 8.85 1.96
N PHE A 34 9.17 7.94 1.26
CA PHE A 34 7.97 7.27 1.75
C PHE A 34 8.26 6.48 3.04
N TYR A 35 9.30 5.65 3.06
CA TYR A 35 9.66 4.87 4.25
C TYR A 35 10.17 5.73 5.41
N ASN A 36 10.89 6.81 5.13
CA ASN A 36 11.26 7.78 6.16
C ASN A 36 10.01 8.39 6.82
N ARG A 37 8.97 8.72 6.05
CA ARG A 37 7.70 9.22 6.59
C ARG A 37 6.95 8.15 7.38
N VAL A 38 6.93 6.90 6.95
CA VAL A 38 6.36 5.80 7.76
C VAL A 38 7.01 5.80 9.14
N LYS A 39 8.34 5.90 9.20
CA LYS A 39 9.09 5.89 10.45
C LYS A 39 8.89 7.15 11.29
N SER A 40 8.89 8.33 10.67
CA SER A 40 8.78 9.62 11.38
C SER A 40 7.36 9.93 11.82
N ASP A 41 6.38 9.76 10.93
CA ASP A 41 5.02 10.23 11.13
C ASP A 41 4.15 9.20 11.85
N LEU A 42 4.32 7.92 11.51
CA LEU A 42 3.56 6.83 12.13
C LEU A 42 4.30 6.18 13.30
N LYS A 43 5.61 6.40 13.42
CA LYS A 43 6.48 5.83 14.48
C LYS A 43 6.42 4.30 14.57
N ILE A 44 6.28 3.65 13.42
CA ILE A 44 6.27 2.20 13.28
C ILE A 44 7.36 1.73 12.33
N ASP A 45 7.75 0.47 12.45
CA ASP A 45 8.68 -0.15 11.51
C ASP A 45 7.97 -0.63 10.23
N PHE A 46 8.78 -1.04 9.25
CA PHE A 46 8.30 -1.47 7.93
C PHE A 46 7.34 -2.66 8.02
N ASP A 47 7.66 -3.69 8.80
CA ASP A 47 6.80 -4.87 8.90
C ASP A 47 5.45 -4.51 9.54
N SER A 48 5.45 -3.66 10.57
CA SER A 48 4.23 -3.15 11.19
C SER A 48 3.41 -2.34 10.19
N PHE A 49 4.07 -1.56 9.33
CA PHE A 49 3.41 -0.83 8.27
C PHE A 49 2.79 -1.78 7.24
N MET A 50 3.49 -2.84 6.82
CA MET A 50 2.95 -3.85 5.90
C MET A 50 1.71 -4.56 6.49
N ILE A 51 1.73 -4.88 7.78
CA ILE A 51 0.58 -5.45 8.48
C ILE A 51 -0.61 -4.47 8.44
N LEU A 52 -0.36 -3.19 8.76
CA LEU A 52 -1.38 -2.14 8.71
C LEU A 52 -1.97 -2.02 7.30
N GLN A 53 -1.13 -2.02 6.26
CA GLN A 53 -1.58 -1.95 4.86
C GLN A 53 -2.48 -3.13 4.47
N LEU A 54 -2.18 -4.35 4.93
CA LEU A 54 -3.03 -5.53 4.66
C LEU A 54 -4.41 -5.39 5.31
N VAL A 55 -4.47 -4.92 6.55
CA VAL A 55 -5.75 -4.68 7.25
C VAL A 55 -6.56 -3.59 6.55
N VAL A 56 -5.91 -2.51 6.14
CA VAL A 56 -6.55 -1.40 5.42
C VAL A 56 -7.02 -1.84 4.03
N SER A 57 -6.20 -2.60 3.30
CA SER A 57 -6.54 -3.10 1.96
C SER A 57 -7.75 -4.03 1.99
N ASP A 58 -7.85 -4.91 2.99
CA ASP A 58 -9.03 -5.76 3.20
C ASP A 58 -10.29 -4.93 3.45
N SER A 59 -10.17 -3.86 4.23
CA SER A 59 -11.28 -2.93 4.51
C SER A 59 -11.70 -2.16 3.25
N ILE A 60 -10.75 -1.62 2.49
CA ILE A 60 -11.03 -0.93 1.22
C ILE A 60 -11.67 -1.88 0.21
N TYR A 61 -11.17 -3.11 0.11
CA TYR A 61 -11.75 -4.13 -0.77
C TYR A 61 -13.23 -4.39 -0.43
N LYS A 62 -13.56 -4.49 0.85
CA LYS A 62 -14.95 -4.67 1.30
C LYS A 62 -15.83 -3.45 0.97
N VAL A 63 -15.32 -2.25 1.21
CA VAL A 63 -16.00 -1.00 0.86
C VAL A 63 -16.26 -0.91 -0.65
N ASN A 64 -15.28 -1.25 -1.47
CA ASN A 64 -15.39 -1.20 -2.93
C ASN A 64 -16.43 -2.18 -3.53
N LYS A 65 -16.84 -3.22 -2.78
CA LYS A 65 -17.95 -4.08 -3.20
C LYS A 65 -19.28 -3.34 -3.31
N SER A 66 -19.45 -2.26 -2.56
CA SER A 66 -20.63 -1.37 -2.65
C SER A 66 -20.42 -0.20 -3.63
N GLY A 67 -19.37 -0.23 -4.43
CA GLY A 67 -18.99 0.80 -5.39
C GLY A 67 -17.74 1.58 -4.98
N VAL A 68 -16.99 2.06 -5.98
CA VAL A 68 -15.78 2.87 -5.78
C VAL A 68 -16.13 4.18 -5.10
N LYS A 69 -15.32 4.62 -4.15
CA LYS A 69 -15.54 5.81 -3.33
C LYS A 69 -14.51 6.89 -3.63
N ASN A 70 -14.91 8.15 -3.53
CA ASN A 70 -13.97 9.27 -3.48
C ASN A 70 -13.28 9.34 -2.09
N TYR A 71 -12.32 10.26 -1.94
CA TYR A 71 -11.52 10.39 -0.70
C TYR A 71 -12.40 10.59 0.56
N LYS A 72 -13.40 11.47 0.49
CA LYS A 72 -14.28 11.77 1.63
C LYS A 72 -15.15 10.58 1.99
N GLU A 73 -15.82 9.99 1.01
CA GLU A 73 -16.68 8.81 1.18
C GLU A 73 -15.91 7.60 1.70
N LEU A 74 -14.68 7.38 1.22
CA LEU A 74 -13.82 6.33 1.74
C LEU A 74 -13.45 6.57 3.21
N GLY A 75 -13.05 7.79 3.56
CA GLY A 75 -12.75 8.16 4.94
C GLY A 75 -13.93 7.94 5.89
N GLU A 76 -15.14 8.29 5.47
CA GLU A 76 -16.38 8.04 6.23
C GLU A 76 -16.67 6.54 6.36
N SER A 77 -16.52 5.78 5.27
CA SER A 77 -16.73 4.33 5.25
C SER A 77 -15.74 3.57 6.14
N LEU A 78 -14.50 4.05 6.25
CA LEU A 78 -13.47 3.45 7.11
C LEU A 78 -13.66 3.80 8.60
N LYS A 79 -14.43 4.85 8.93
CA LYS A 79 -14.86 5.15 10.31
C LYS A 79 -15.95 4.20 10.78
N ASP A 80 -16.89 3.91 9.90
CA ASP A 80 -18.03 3.06 10.21
C ASP A 80 -17.68 1.58 10.06
N ASN A 81 -16.99 1.04 11.09
CA ASN A 81 -16.62 -0.36 11.13
C ASN A 81 -17.83 -1.33 11.15
N SER A 82 -19.06 -0.85 11.40
CA SER A 82 -20.26 -1.70 11.56
C SER A 82 -20.57 -2.47 10.27
N ASN A 83 -20.43 -1.84 9.11
CA ASN A 83 -20.67 -2.45 7.80
C ASN A 83 -19.53 -3.39 7.33
N ILE A 84 -18.31 -3.19 7.86
CA ILE A 84 -17.15 -4.02 7.53
C ILE A 84 -17.23 -5.37 8.27
N PHE A 85 -17.94 -5.42 9.41
CA PHE A 85 -18.08 -6.63 10.24
C PHE A 85 -19.04 -7.69 9.69
N SER A 86 -19.89 -7.37 8.72
CA SER A 86 -20.89 -8.30 8.17
C SER A 86 -20.29 -9.42 7.28
N HIS A 87 -19.02 -9.33 6.88
CA HIS A 87 -18.40 -10.30 5.99
C HIS A 87 -17.75 -11.44 6.78
N LYS A 88 -18.13 -12.68 6.45
CA LYS A 88 -17.75 -13.93 7.15
C LYS A 88 -16.23 -14.19 7.26
N ARG A 89 -15.39 -13.56 6.46
CA ARG A 89 -13.93 -13.81 6.44
C ARG A 89 -13.18 -12.57 6.93
N LYS A 90 -12.62 -12.66 8.14
CA LYS A 90 -11.80 -11.60 8.73
C LYS A 90 -10.33 -11.93 8.54
N VAL A 91 -9.52 -10.88 8.41
CA VAL A 91 -8.07 -11.00 8.43
C VAL A 91 -7.64 -11.55 9.79
N ASN A 92 -6.73 -12.50 9.79
CA ASN A 92 -6.18 -13.12 11.00
C ASN A 92 -4.65 -13.23 10.92
N ILE A 93 -4.03 -13.54 12.06
CA ILE A 93 -2.57 -13.63 12.18
C ILE A 93 -1.97 -14.61 11.17
N ALA A 94 -2.60 -15.75 10.94
CA ALA A 94 -2.07 -16.77 10.03
C ALA A 94 -2.04 -16.28 8.58
N SER A 95 -3.12 -15.66 8.10
CA SER A 95 -3.18 -15.11 6.75
C SER A 95 -2.21 -13.95 6.54
N ILE A 96 -2.04 -13.07 7.53
CA ILE A 96 -1.04 -11.99 7.46
C ILE A 96 0.37 -12.58 7.41
N ALA A 97 0.69 -13.53 8.29
CA ALA A 97 2.00 -14.16 8.37
C ALA A 97 2.41 -14.82 7.04
N GLU A 98 1.45 -15.47 6.37
CA GLU A 98 1.65 -16.07 5.05
C GLU A 98 1.95 -15.01 3.98
N VAL A 99 1.15 -13.94 3.92
CA VAL A 99 1.30 -12.90 2.89
C VAL A 99 2.62 -12.14 3.03
N ILE A 100 3.03 -11.78 4.26
CA ILE A 100 4.25 -10.99 4.48
C ILE A 100 5.49 -11.85 4.76
N ASN A 101 5.33 -13.18 4.73
CA ASN A 101 6.41 -14.15 4.95
C ASN A 101 7.19 -13.92 6.27
N LEU A 102 6.45 -13.72 7.36
CA LEU A 102 7.00 -13.57 8.71
C LEU A 102 6.47 -14.66 9.65
N PRO A 103 7.25 -15.05 10.69
CA PRO A 103 6.78 -15.98 11.72
C PRO A 103 5.51 -15.44 12.42
N ARG A 104 4.53 -16.33 12.66
CA ARG A 104 3.24 -15.96 13.28
C ARG A 104 3.41 -15.21 14.61
N GLU A 105 4.40 -15.59 15.42
CA GLU A 105 4.67 -14.92 16.69
C GLU A 105 5.19 -13.49 16.49
N THR A 106 6.03 -13.26 15.49
CA THR A 106 6.48 -11.92 15.11
C THR A 106 5.29 -11.06 14.67
N VAL A 107 4.42 -11.60 13.83
CA VAL A 107 3.19 -10.91 13.39
C VAL A 107 2.28 -10.61 14.57
N ARG A 108 2.07 -11.57 15.48
CA ARG A 108 1.26 -11.38 16.68
C ARG A 108 1.77 -10.22 17.53
N ARG A 109 3.07 -10.16 17.80
CA ARG A 109 3.70 -9.09 18.57
C ARG A 109 3.51 -7.72 17.92
N LYS A 110 3.67 -7.64 16.59
CA LYS A 110 3.47 -6.38 15.84
C LYS A 110 2.01 -5.96 15.83
N ILE A 111 1.07 -6.89 15.70
CA ILE A 111 -0.37 -6.63 15.80
C ILE A 111 -0.72 -6.07 17.19
N LEU A 112 -0.20 -6.66 18.26
CA LEU A 112 -0.40 -6.14 19.61
C LEU A 112 0.16 -4.72 19.77
N HIS A 113 1.29 -4.43 19.16
CA HIS A 113 1.85 -3.08 19.15
C HIS A 113 0.96 -2.09 18.41
N LEU A 114 0.52 -2.41 17.17
CA LEU A 114 -0.40 -1.59 16.39
C LEU A 114 -1.75 -1.38 17.10
N SER A 115 -2.23 -2.39 17.83
CA SER A 115 -3.44 -2.28 18.63
C SER A 115 -3.27 -1.34 19.84
N LYS A 116 -2.10 -1.33 20.48
CA LYS A 116 -1.77 -0.34 21.53
C LYS A 116 -1.74 1.08 20.98
N LEU A 117 -1.30 1.28 19.73
CA LEU A 117 -1.35 2.55 19.03
C LEU A 117 -2.74 2.89 18.50
N LYS A 118 -3.71 1.99 18.65
CA LYS A 118 -5.09 2.12 18.16
C LYS A 118 -5.20 2.30 16.64
N PHE A 119 -4.17 1.90 15.88
CA PHE A 119 -4.23 1.87 14.42
C PHE A 119 -5.06 0.71 13.91
N ILE A 120 -5.09 -0.39 14.67
CA ILE A 120 -5.93 -1.55 14.45
C ILE A 120 -6.64 -1.95 15.74
N ASP A 121 -7.78 -2.61 15.60
CA ASP A 121 -8.46 -3.34 16.65
C ASP A 121 -8.20 -4.83 16.49
N TYR A 122 -7.77 -5.47 17.58
CA TYR A 122 -7.53 -6.91 17.64
C TYR A 122 -8.33 -7.53 18.79
N ASN A 123 -9.28 -8.36 18.46
CA ASN A 123 -10.16 -9.02 19.42
C ASN A 123 -10.55 -10.43 18.94
N LYS A 124 -11.44 -11.11 19.68
CA LYS A 124 -11.95 -12.45 19.34
C LYS A 124 -12.62 -12.50 17.95
N SER A 125 -13.11 -11.38 17.47
CA SER A 125 -13.73 -11.26 16.14
C SER A 125 -12.71 -11.17 15.00
N GLY A 126 -11.43 -10.93 15.26
CA GLY A 126 -10.36 -10.78 14.28
C GLY A 126 -9.66 -9.44 14.36
N ILE A 127 -9.09 -9.02 13.22
CA ILE A 127 -8.32 -7.79 13.08
C ILE A 127 -9.07 -6.84 12.16
N SER A 128 -9.19 -5.57 12.56
CA SER A 128 -9.85 -4.51 11.81
C SER A 128 -9.13 -3.17 12.00
N ILE A 129 -9.51 -2.15 11.24
CA ILE A 129 -8.99 -0.79 11.41
C ILE A 129 -9.41 -0.27 12.79
N GLY A 130 -8.45 0.35 13.49
CA GLY A 130 -8.68 1.01 14.78
C GLY A 130 -9.02 2.50 14.63
N PRO A 131 -9.48 3.14 15.72
CA PRO A 131 -9.98 4.52 15.68
C PRO A 131 -8.91 5.56 15.30
N GLU A 132 -7.65 5.35 15.69
CA GLU A 132 -6.57 6.30 15.38
C GLU A 132 -6.11 6.24 13.91
N TYR A 133 -6.56 5.24 13.14
CA TYR A 133 -6.28 5.19 11.70
C TYR A 133 -6.85 6.40 10.95
N GLN A 134 -7.89 7.04 11.45
CA GLN A 134 -8.43 8.27 10.86
C GLN A 134 -7.38 9.40 10.82
N THR A 135 -6.51 9.49 11.82
CA THR A 135 -5.39 10.45 11.82
C THR A 135 -4.38 10.10 10.73
N VAL A 136 -4.07 8.81 10.54
CA VAL A 136 -3.21 8.34 9.45
C VAL A 136 -3.85 8.67 8.10
N TYR A 137 -5.13 8.36 7.93
CA TYR A 137 -5.87 8.63 6.70
C TYR A 137 -5.88 10.12 6.36
N ALA A 138 -6.14 10.99 7.33
CA ALA A 138 -6.25 12.42 7.10
C ALA A 138 -4.91 13.13 6.82
N LYS A 139 -3.81 12.61 7.35
CA LYS A 139 -2.49 13.27 7.25
C LYS A 139 -1.53 12.55 6.30
N PHE A 140 -1.33 11.25 6.53
CA PHE A 140 -0.31 10.47 5.80
C PHE A 140 -0.72 10.14 4.36
N VAL A 141 -2.01 9.82 4.13
CA VAL A 141 -2.51 9.41 2.80
C VAL A 141 -2.47 10.56 1.79
N PRO A 142 -2.98 11.79 2.08
CA PRO A 142 -2.92 12.90 1.14
C PRO A 142 -1.49 13.27 0.72
N ASP A 143 -0.56 13.28 1.67
CA ASP A 143 0.85 13.56 1.38
C ASP A 143 1.47 12.47 0.50
N THR A 144 1.10 11.20 0.74
CA THR A 144 1.56 10.09 -0.09
C THR A 144 1.04 10.21 -1.52
N VAL A 145 -0.26 10.49 -1.69
CA VAL A 145 -0.88 10.69 -3.02
C VAL A 145 -0.26 11.89 -3.74
N THR A 146 -0.02 12.99 -3.02
CA THR A 146 0.65 14.17 -3.57
C THR A 146 2.06 13.85 -4.07
N ASN A 147 2.84 13.10 -3.28
CA ASN A 147 4.20 12.72 -3.66
C ASN A 147 4.21 11.72 -4.84
N MET A 148 3.24 10.79 -4.90
CA MET A 148 3.03 9.94 -6.08
C MET A 148 2.71 10.78 -7.33
N GLY A 149 1.82 11.76 -7.21
CA GLY A 149 1.47 12.66 -8.32
C GLY A 149 2.70 13.43 -8.83
N LYS A 150 3.56 13.91 -7.92
CA LYS A 150 4.83 14.56 -8.30
C LYS A 150 5.79 13.59 -9.03
N LEU A 151 5.87 12.34 -8.59
CA LEU A 151 6.69 11.33 -9.24
C LEU A 151 6.19 11.05 -10.65
N VAL A 152 4.89 10.81 -10.82
CA VAL A 152 4.27 10.52 -12.13
C VAL A 152 4.46 11.71 -13.07
N ARG A 153 4.25 12.94 -12.61
CA ARG A 153 4.49 14.14 -13.43
C ARG A 153 5.95 14.25 -13.86
N LYS A 154 6.90 14.01 -12.95
CA LYS A 154 8.32 13.99 -13.32
C LYS A 154 8.62 12.94 -14.38
N TRP A 155 8.02 11.75 -14.29
CA TRP A 155 8.16 10.72 -15.29
C TRP A 155 7.51 11.07 -16.64
N GLU A 156 6.43 11.86 -16.61
CA GLU A 156 5.82 12.41 -17.82
C GLU A 156 6.76 13.43 -18.48
N ASP A 157 7.27 14.39 -17.69
CA ASP A 157 8.13 15.48 -18.16
C ASP A 157 9.47 14.97 -18.74
N ASP A 158 10.06 13.91 -18.15
CA ASP A 158 11.34 13.36 -18.60
C ASP A 158 11.21 12.19 -19.60
N GLY A 159 10.01 11.81 -19.99
CA GLY A 159 9.73 10.74 -20.95
C GLY A 159 9.73 9.32 -20.36
N THR A 160 10.04 9.13 -19.08
CA THR A 160 10.02 7.81 -18.41
C THR A 160 8.66 7.15 -18.50
N LEU A 161 7.58 7.89 -18.23
CA LEU A 161 6.23 7.35 -18.27
C LEU A 161 5.86 6.86 -19.66
N LYS A 162 6.15 7.66 -20.69
CA LYS A 162 5.92 7.27 -22.10
C LYS A 162 6.63 5.97 -22.42
N LYS A 163 7.90 5.85 -22.03
CA LYS A 163 8.70 4.67 -22.27
C LYS A 163 8.18 3.41 -21.57
N LEU A 164 7.74 3.53 -20.32
CA LEU A 164 7.11 2.42 -19.59
C LEU A 164 5.81 1.94 -20.26
N LEU A 165 5.03 2.86 -20.82
CA LEU A 165 3.80 2.52 -21.55
C LEU A 165 4.07 1.89 -22.90
N GLU A 166 5.12 2.31 -23.61
CA GLU A 166 5.55 1.73 -24.90
C GLU A 166 6.01 0.28 -24.74
N ILE A 167 6.75 -0.05 -23.67
CA ILE A 167 7.16 -1.43 -23.37
C ILE A 167 5.95 -2.36 -23.26
N LYS A 168 4.85 -1.89 -22.69
CA LYS A 168 3.59 -2.67 -22.58
C LYS A 168 2.94 -2.93 -23.93
N ASN A 169 3.03 -2.01 -24.88
CA ASN A 169 2.38 -2.14 -26.19
C ASN A 169 3.10 -3.11 -27.13
N ASN A 170 4.31 -3.53 -26.80
CA ASN A 170 5.13 -4.49 -27.55
C ASN A 170 5.03 -5.92 -26.97
N LEU A 171 4.14 -6.14 -26.00
CA LEU A 171 3.82 -7.44 -25.37
C LEU A 171 2.48 -7.98 -25.89
#